data_35aefec19577aa2d652785868f6935f8
#
_entry.id   35aefec19577aa2d652785868f6935f8
#
_cell.length_a   1.000
_cell.length_b   1.000
_cell.length_c   1.000
_cell.angle_alpha   90.00
_cell.angle_beta   90.00
_cell.angle_gamma   90.00
#
_symmetry.space_group_name_H-M   'P 1'
#
loop_
_entity.id
_entity.type
_entity.pdbx_description
1 polymer ?
#
loop_
_entity_poly.entity_id
_entity_poly.type
_entity_poly.pdbx_seq_one_letter_code
_entity_poly.pdbx_strand_id
1 'polypeptide(L)'
;MNVKHFHNQYEIFYIIEGERQFFFDNKSYNAYAGDIAILDTNLVHTTCSISDEDKGYNRVILYIDYEKMCDFDKKYPGLNLVNYFHNNYGIYHLNEDQRIAFLNLYRDLRHELTKKNSGYQSRVEIATIYWLYKLLSLKHDSTQIHAVINSPKELSASNISAYLDANYTKELALDTISDELFMSKYYMCRIFKEYTGFTISEYVNTLRIKKATQILESSNLSISDVAAELGFESASYFERIFKKIMNVTPLKYRKTHQSVTIEHEELNTLDDSDYID
;
A
#
# COMPACT_ATOMS: atom_id res chain seq x y z
N MET A 1 -13.71 12.93 0.90
CA MET A 1 -13.47 12.24 -0.38
C MET A 1 -12.94 10.86 -0.06
N ASN A 2 -13.73 9.80 -0.27
CA ASN A 2 -13.24 8.43 -0.11
C ASN A 2 -12.33 8.14 -1.29
N VAL A 3 -11.04 8.32 -1.14
CA VAL A 3 -10.07 8.07 -2.18
C VAL A 3 -9.65 6.61 -2.07
N LYS A 4 -10.12 5.81 -3.02
CA LYS A 4 -9.74 4.42 -3.19
C LYS A 4 -8.36 4.41 -3.81
N HIS A 5 -7.35 3.91 -3.12
CA HIS A 5 -5.99 3.89 -3.64
C HIS A 5 -5.44 2.47 -3.69
N PHE A 6 -4.92 2.14 -4.81
CA PHE A 6 -3.90 1.15 -5.05
C PHE A 6 -2.83 1.85 -5.88
N HIS A 7 -1.65 1.99 -5.35
CA HIS A 7 -0.54 2.64 -6.05
C HIS A 7 0.79 2.00 -5.65
N ASN A 8 1.77 2.13 -6.51
CA ASN A 8 3.14 1.64 -6.26
C ASN A 8 3.95 2.65 -5.42
N GLN A 9 3.31 3.23 -4.40
CA GLN A 9 3.93 4.18 -3.49
C GLN A 9 3.73 3.71 -2.07
N TYR A 10 4.74 3.90 -1.25
CA TYR A 10 4.60 3.87 0.21
C TYR A 10 3.85 5.11 0.66
N GLU A 11 3.00 4.95 1.65
CA GLU A 11 2.23 6.05 2.20
C GLU A 11 2.45 6.15 3.69
N ILE A 12 2.89 7.31 4.14
CA ILE A 12 3.06 7.62 5.54
C ILE A 12 2.07 8.71 5.89
N PHE A 13 1.10 8.35 6.70
CA PHE A 13 -0.06 9.15 7.02
C PHE A 13 -0.03 9.54 8.49
N TYR A 14 0.20 10.81 8.81
CA TYR A 14 0.19 11.32 10.17
C TYR A 14 -1.05 12.16 10.43
N ILE A 15 -1.81 11.86 11.49
CA ILE A 15 -3.01 12.60 11.89
C ILE A 15 -2.60 13.73 12.82
N ILE A 16 -2.75 14.98 12.36
CA ILE A 16 -2.47 16.16 13.17
C ILE A 16 -3.63 16.41 14.12
N GLU A 17 -4.88 16.29 13.61
CA GLU A 17 -6.10 16.61 14.34
C GLU A 17 -7.26 15.74 13.84
N GLY A 18 -8.19 15.41 14.73
CA GLY A 18 -9.35 14.59 14.42
C GLY A 18 -9.08 13.08 14.50
N GLU A 19 -9.90 12.32 13.78
CA GLU A 19 -9.90 10.86 13.83
C GLU A 19 -10.20 10.25 12.46
N ARG A 20 -9.68 9.04 12.22
CA ARG A 20 -9.93 8.29 10.98
C ARG A 20 -9.95 6.78 11.24
N GLN A 21 -10.88 6.08 10.59
CA GLN A 21 -10.85 4.63 10.48
C GLN A 21 -10.13 4.24 9.20
N PHE A 22 -9.15 3.39 9.32
CA PHE A 22 -8.45 2.74 8.21
C PHE A 22 -8.98 1.33 8.05
N PHE A 23 -9.09 0.88 6.81
CA PHE A 23 -9.37 -0.51 6.48
C PHE A 23 -8.25 -1.03 5.57
N PHE A 24 -7.54 -2.07 6.02
CA PHE A 24 -6.55 -2.84 5.25
C PHE A 24 -6.39 -4.23 5.89
N ASP A 25 -5.84 -5.20 5.15
CA ASP A 25 -5.69 -6.59 5.59
C ASP A 25 -6.98 -7.17 6.20
N ASN A 26 -8.12 -6.86 5.58
CA ASN A 26 -9.44 -7.32 6.04
C ASN A 26 -9.84 -6.88 7.45
N LYS A 27 -9.20 -5.84 7.98
CA LYS A 27 -9.41 -5.33 9.33
C LYS A 27 -9.58 -3.84 9.34
N SER A 28 -10.34 -3.37 10.33
CA SER A 28 -10.50 -1.94 10.61
C SER A 28 -9.61 -1.51 11.77
N TYR A 29 -9.09 -0.30 11.68
CA TYR A 29 -8.21 0.32 12.67
C TYR A 29 -8.65 1.75 12.89
N ASN A 30 -8.88 2.13 14.13
CA ASN A 30 -9.18 3.51 14.49
C ASN A 30 -7.89 4.24 14.83
N ALA A 31 -7.66 5.37 14.18
CA ALA A 31 -6.51 6.22 14.40
C ALA A 31 -6.96 7.64 14.77
N TYR A 32 -6.24 8.27 15.66
CA TYR A 32 -6.55 9.55 16.28
C TYR A 32 -5.40 10.54 16.12
N ALA A 33 -5.63 11.78 16.52
CA ALA A 33 -4.59 12.81 16.52
C ALA A 33 -3.30 12.32 17.22
N GLY A 34 -2.18 12.42 16.54
CA GLY A 34 -0.87 11.94 17.00
C GLY A 34 -0.52 10.52 16.58
N ASP A 35 -1.42 9.82 15.89
CA ASP A 35 -1.11 8.51 15.32
C ASP A 35 -0.49 8.63 13.93
N ILE A 36 0.30 7.62 13.57
CA ILE A 36 0.90 7.49 12.24
C ILE A 36 0.51 6.15 11.63
N ALA A 37 0.00 6.18 10.38
CA ALA A 37 -0.19 4.99 9.58
C ALA A 37 0.94 4.85 8.56
N ILE A 38 1.56 3.68 8.53
CA ILE A 38 2.56 3.28 7.55
C ILE A 38 1.88 2.25 6.64
N LEU A 39 1.76 2.55 5.36
CA LEU A 39 1.13 1.69 4.38
C LEU A 39 2.16 1.27 3.34
N ASP A 40 2.24 -0.04 3.11
CA ASP A 40 3.13 -0.64 2.11
C ASP A 40 2.59 -0.42 0.70
N THR A 41 3.47 -0.54 -0.29
CA THR A 41 3.08 -0.54 -1.70
C THR A 41 2.08 -1.66 -1.97
N ASN A 42 1.15 -1.40 -2.87
CA ASN A 42 0.17 -2.42 -3.28
C ASN A 42 -0.74 -2.95 -2.12
N LEU A 43 -0.75 -2.29 -0.98
CA LEU A 43 -1.71 -2.58 0.08
C LEU A 43 -3.07 -1.99 -0.29
N VAL A 44 -4.09 -2.85 -0.40
CA VAL A 44 -5.45 -2.40 -0.63
C VAL A 44 -5.97 -1.77 0.65
N HIS A 45 -6.18 -0.46 0.61
CA HIS A 45 -6.60 0.28 1.79
C HIS A 45 -7.64 1.36 1.46
N THR A 46 -8.37 1.77 2.47
CA THR A 46 -9.26 2.92 2.42
C THR A 46 -9.36 3.59 3.78
N THR A 47 -9.81 4.84 3.80
CA THR A 47 -10.08 5.55 5.06
C THR A 47 -11.46 6.18 5.04
N CYS A 48 -12.15 6.16 6.19
CA CYS A 48 -13.44 6.81 6.38
C CYS A 48 -13.52 7.51 7.74
N SER A 49 -14.56 8.32 7.96
CA SER A 49 -14.88 8.87 9.28
C SER A 49 -15.23 7.74 10.25
N ILE A 50 -14.88 7.89 11.52
CA ILE A 50 -15.29 6.99 12.59
C ILE A 50 -16.75 7.27 12.98
N SER A 51 -17.13 8.53 13.00
CA SER A 51 -18.50 8.97 13.31
C SER A 51 -19.27 9.40 12.06
N ASP A 52 -20.60 9.32 12.12
CA ASP A 52 -21.49 9.81 11.06
C ASP A 52 -21.39 11.33 10.86
N GLU A 53 -20.97 12.06 11.88
CA GLU A 53 -20.62 13.48 11.80
C GLU A 53 -19.16 13.59 11.35
N ASP A 54 -18.94 13.91 10.06
CA ASP A 54 -17.59 14.21 9.55
C ASP A 54 -17.12 15.56 10.11
N LYS A 55 -16.52 15.52 11.30
CA LYS A 55 -15.97 16.72 11.99
C LYS A 55 -14.73 17.28 11.28
N GLY A 56 -14.38 16.69 10.16
CA GLY A 56 -13.13 16.99 9.48
C GLY A 56 -11.91 16.42 10.21
N TYR A 57 -10.80 16.38 9.51
CA TYR A 57 -9.52 15.99 10.10
C TYR A 57 -8.38 16.67 9.34
N ASN A 58 -7.30 16.91 10.07
CA ASN A 58 -6.09 17.50 9.51
C ASN A 58 -4.97 16.47 9.52
N ARG A 59 -4.25 16.33 8.39
CA ARG A 59 -3.24 15.30 8.19
C ARG A 59 -2.08 15.77 7.35
N VAL A 60 -0.98 15.05 7.49
CA VAL A 60 0.15 15.04 6.55
C VAL A 60 0.21 13.67 5.91
N ILE A 61 0.39 13.64 4.60
CA ILE A 61 0.67 12.40 3.87
C ILE A 61 1.97 12.60 3.11
N LEU A 62 2.89 11.64 3.26
CA LEU A 62 4.10 11.54 2.47
C LEU A 62 3.99 10.32 1.57
N TYR A 63 4.03 10.53 0.26
CA TYR A 63 4.09 9.48 -0.74
C TYR A 63 5.53 9.30 -1.20
N ILE A 64 6.01 8.05 -1.23
CA ILE A 64 7.34 7.71 -1.73
C ILE A 64 7.19 6.58 -2.75
N ASP A 65 7.63 6.85 -3.99
CA ASP A 65 7.62 5.85 -5.05
C ASP A 65 8.48 4.64 -4.67
N TYR A 66 8.06 3.44 -5.05
CA TYR A 66 8.82 2.21 -4.82
C TYR A 66 10.26 2.30 -5.36
N GLU A 67 10.42 2.78 -6.60
CA GLU A 67 11.73 2.98 -7.23
C GLU A 67 12.62 3.91 -6.39
N LYS A 68 12.05 5.01 -5.88
CA LYS A 68 12.80 5.95 -5.03
C LYS A 68 13.21 5.31 -3.69
N MET A 69 12.37 4.45 -3.13
CA MET A 69 12.71 3.69 -1.91
C MET A 69 13.84 2.69 -2.18
N CYS A 70 13.82 2.00 -3.32
CA CYS A 70 14.91 1.14 -3.75
C CYS A 70 16.22 1.91 -3.95
N ASP A 71 16.16 3.13 -4.52
CA ASP A 71 17.35 3.98 -4.66
C ASP A 71 17.91 4.41 -3.31
N PHE A 72 17.06 4.64 -2.33
CA PHE A 72 17.51 4.92 -0.96
C PHE A 72 18.20 3.70 -0.33
N ASP A 73 17.66 2.49 -0.53
CA ASP A 73 18.29 1.26 -0.03
C ASP A 73 19.64 0.99 -0.71
N LYS A 74 19.79 1.23 -2.01
CA LYS A 74 21.08 1.15 -2.72
C LYS A 74 22.09 2.14 -2.14
N LYS A 75 21.66 3.36 -1.85
CA LYS A 75 22.52 4.44 -1.32
C LYS A 75 22.85 4.26 0.17
N TYR A 76 21.92 3.68 0.92
CA TYR A 76 22.02 3.49 2.38
C TYR A 76 21.59 2.06 2.77
N PRO A 77 22.32 1.02 2.38
CA PRO A 77 21.90 -0.39 2.51
C PRO A 77 21.66 -0.81 3.96
N GLY A 78 22.29 -0.13 4.93
CA GLY A 78 22.07 -0.40 6.35
C GLY A 78 20.68 -0.01 6.86
N LEU A 79 19.88 0.75 6.11
CA LEU A 79 18.53 1.12 6.50
C LEU A 79 17.51 0.03 6.14
N ASN A 80 17.71 -0.70 5.04
CA ASN A 80 16.84 -1.79 4.57
C ASN A 80 15.34 -1.40 4.57
N LEU A 81 15.06 -0.23 3.98
CA LEU A 81 13.76 0.45 4.06
C LEU A 81 12.63 -0.35 3.41
N VAL A 82 12.87 -0.92 2.22
CA VAL A 82 11.87 -1.72 1.50
C VAL A 82 11.39 -2.88 2.38
N ASN A 83 12.33 -3.65 2.95
CA ASN A 83 12.01 -4.76 3.83
C ASN A 83 11.37 -4.29 5.14
N TYR A 84 11.80 -3.15 5.68
CA TYR A 84 11.19 -2.60 6.88
C TYR A 84 9.71 -2.27 6.66
N PHE A 85 9.37 -1.54 5.60
CA PHE A 85 7.99 -1.18 5.29
C PHE A 85 7.12 -2.41 5.03
N HIS A 86 7.65 -3.38 4.30
CA HIS A 86 6.95 -4.64 4.03
C HIS A 86 6.58 -5.41 5.30
N ASN A 87 7.44 -5.40 6.33
CA ASN A 87 7.23 -6.16 7.56
C ASN A 87 6.61 -5.35 8.70
N ASN A 88 6.50 -4.03 8.58
CA ASN A 88 6.06 -3.16 9.67
C ASN A 88 5.01 -2.12 9.24
N TYR A 89 4.24 -2.40 8.18
CA TYR A 89 3.08 -1.56 7.90
C TYR A 89 2.02 -1.72 9.01
N GLY A 90 1.22 -0.67 9.22
CA GLY A 90 0.24 -0.63 10.30
C GLY A 90 0.04 0.77 10.85
N ILE A 91 -0.65 0.86 11.97
CA ILE A 91 -0.89 2.13 12.67
C ILE A 91 -0.17 2.09 14.00
N TYR A 92 0.50 3.19 14.34
CA TYR A 92 1.30 3.33 15.55
C TYR A 92 0.91 4.59 16.31
N HIS A 93 0.76 4.44 17.63
CA HIS A 93 0.60 5.58 18.52
C HIS A 93 1.96 6.16 18.84
N LEU A 94 2.18 7.45 18.54
CA LEU A 94 3.44 8.13 18.82
C LEU A 94 3.42 8.75 20.22
N ASN A 95 4.54 8.63 20.94
CA ASN A 95 4.74 9.39 22.16
C ASN A 95 5.00 10.89 21.83
N GLU A 96 5.04 11.73 22.86
CA GLU A 96 5.14 13.18 22.68
C GLU A 96 6.42 13.60 21.94
N ASP A 97 7.58 13.02 22.29
CA ASP A 97 8.87 13.32 21.64
C ASP A 97 8.86 12.93 20.16
N GLN A 98 8.28 11.78 19.84
CA GLN A 98 8.11 11.32 18.47
C GLN A 98 7.20 12.26 17.66
N ARG A 99 6.07 12.69 18.23
CA ARG A 99 5.15 13.66 17.60
C ARG A 99 5.87 14.98 17.29
N ILE A 100 6.60 15.53 18.25
CA ILE A 100 7.37 16.76 18.07
C ILE A 100 8.41 16.58 16.97
N ALA A 101 9.14 15.45 16.96
CA ALA A 101 10.13 15.16 15.93
C ALA A 101 9.52 15.11 14.53
N PHE A 102 8.37 14.44 14.37
CA PHE A 102 7.68 14.36 13.08
C PHE A 102 7.16 15.70 12.60
N LEU A 103 6.54 16.49 13.48
CA LEU A 103 6.04 17.81 13.13
C LEU A 103 7.16 18.78 12.74
N ASN A 104 8.32 18.70 13.40
CA ASN A 104 9.49 19.51 13.04
C ASN A 104 10.01 19.11 11.65
N LEU A 105 10.19 17.82 11.38
CA LEU A 105 10.61 17.32 10.07
C LEU A 105 9.63 17.69 8.95
N TYR A 106 8.31 17.61 9.23
CA TYR A 106 7.29 18.08 8.30
C TYR A 106 7.43 19.57 8.00
N ARG A 107 7.66 20.39 9.02
CA ARG A 107 7.84 21.83 8.86
C ARG A 107 9.06 22.15 7.99
N ASP A 108 10.16 21.44 8.21
CA ASP A 108 11.39 21.60 7.43
C ASP A 108 11.18 21.19 5.97
N LEU A 109 10.55 20.04 5.71
CA LEU A 109 10.20 19.59 4.36
C LEU A 109 9.30 20.60 3.65
N ARG A 110 8.25 21.07 4.33
CA ARG A 110 7.33 22.07 3.78
C ARG A 110 8.05 23.38 3.45
N HIS A 111 8.96 23.83 4.31
CA HIS A 111 9.75 25.03 4.07
C HIS A 111 10.59 24.90 2.81
N GLU A 112 11.33 23.80 2.65
CA GLU A 112 12.20 23.56 1.50
C GLU A 112 11.39 23.45 0.19
N LEU A 113 10.29 22.71 0.21
CA LEU A 113 9.41 22.53 -0.95
C LEU A 113 8.70 23.83 -1.36
N THR A 114 8.47 24.74 -0.43
CA THR A 114 7.82 26.03 -0.71
C THR A 114 8.82 27.05 -1.23
N LYS A 115 9.98 27.19 -0.61
CA LYS A 115 10.98 28.21 -0.95
C LYS A 115 11.81 27.86 -2.17
N LYS A 116 12.12 26.59 -2.38
CA LYS A 116 12.89 26.06 -3.51
C LYS A 116 14.21 26.81 -3.75
N ASN A 117 14.89 27.20 -2.66
CA ASN A 117 16.21 27.83 -2.75
C ASN A 117 17.23 26.89 -3.40
N SER A 118 18.39 27.42 -3.84
CA SER A 118 19.46 26.61 -4.44
C SER A 118 19.79 25.38 -3.57
N GLY A 119 19.82 24.18 -4.18
CA GLY A 119 20.08 22.91 -3.48
C GLY A 119 18.90 22.36 -2.66
N TYR A 120 17.66 22.88 -2.81
CA TYR A 120 16.50 22.42 -2.04
C TYR A 120 16.23 20.93 -2.25
N GLN A 121 16.47 20.39 -3.44
CA GLN A 121 16.25 18.98 -3.75
C GLN A 121 17.10 18.06 -2.86
N SER A 122 18.38 18.40 -2.69
CA SER A 122 19.27 17.64 -1.78
C SER A 122 18.83 17.76 -0.32
N ARG A 123 18.37 18.93 0.11
CA ARG A 123 17.85 19.12 1.49
C ARG A 123 16.55 18.35 1.71
N VAL A 124 15.65 18.33 0.72
CA VAL A 124 14.42 17.51 0.76
C VAL A 124 14.80 16.03 0.84
N GLU A 125 15.76 15.56 0.04
CA GLU A 125 16.22 14.16 0.08
C GLU A 125 16.79 13.80 1.45
N ILE A 126 17.67 14.62 2.01
CA ILE A 126 18.27 14.41 3.34
C ILE A 126 17.19 14.38 4.43
N ALA A 127 16.26 15.33 4.41
CA ALA A 127 15.18 15.39 5.38
C ALA A 127 14.24 14.17 5.26
N THR A 128 13.94 13.72 4.04
CA THR A 128 13.13 12.53 3.80
C THR A 128 13.80 11.28 4.35
N ILE A 129 15.09 11.06 4.05
CA ILE A 129 15.86 9.91 4.58
C ILE A 129 15.93 9.95 6.09
N TYR A 130 16.16 11.13 6.68
CA TYR A 130 16.17 11.27 8.13
C TYR A 130 14.82 10.94 8.75
N TRP A 131 13.73 11.31 8.07
CA TRP A 131 12.37 10.96 8.48
C TRP A 131 12.13 9.44 8.43
N LEU A 132 12.54 8.79 7.33
CA LEU A 132 12.48 7.34 7.20
C LEU A 132 13.32 6.63 8.27
N TYR A 133 14.52 7.12 8.55
CA TYR A 133 15.35 6.61 9.64
C TYR A 133 14.65 6.68 11.00
N LYS A 134 13.92 7.78 11.28
CA LYS A 134 13.13 7.89 12.52
C LYS A 134 12.00 6.87 12.58
N LEU A 135 11.39 6.52 11.43
CA LEU A 135 10.36 5.48 11.37
C LEU A 135 10.89 4.09 11.74
N LEU A 136 12.16 3.78 11.45
CA LEU A 136 12.75 2.49 11.80
C LEU A 136 12.74 2.23 13.32
N SER A 137 12.72 3.25 14.14
CA SER A 137 12.66 3.12 15.60
C SER A 137 11.24 2.92 16.14
N LEU A 138 10.19 3.13 15.36
CA LEU A 138 8.80 3.07 15.83
C LEU A 138 8.43 1.72 16.44
N LYS A 139 8.90 0.62 15.85
CA LYS A 139 8.60 -0.73 16.35
C LYS A 139 9.07 -0.96 17.78
N HIS A 140 10.12 -0.28 18.21
CA HIS A 140 10.69 -0.45 19.56
C HIS A 140 10.08 0.52 20.58
N ASP A 141 9.70 1.72 20.12
CA ASP A 141 9.41 2.86 20.99
C ASP A 141 7.92 3.30 20.95
N SER A 142 7.10 2.71 20.08
CA SER A 142 5.69 3.04 19.93
C SER A 142 4.78 1.82 20.09
N THR A 143 3.52 2.08 20.43
CA THR A 143 2.51 1.03 20.53
C THR A 143 1.79 0.85 19.19
N GLN A 144 1.92 -0.33 18.58
CA GLN A 144 1.12 -0.66 17.41
C GLN A 144 -0.35 -0.80 17.80
N ILE A 145 -1.20 -0.11 17.04
CA ILE A 145 -2.65 -0.16 17.25
C ILE A 145 -3.19 -1.47 16.66
N HIS A 146 -3.92 -2.20 17.48
CA HIS A 146 -4.55 -3.44 17.04
C HIS A 146 -5.86 -3.16 16.30
N ALA A 147 -6.22 -4.08 15.40
CA ALA A 147 -7.49 -4.04 14.70
C ALA A 147 -8.66 -4.06 15.69
N VAL A 148 -9.66 -3.27 15.38
CA VAL A 148 -10.88 -3.18 16.18
C VAL A 148 -12.04 -3.76 15.36
N ILE A 149 -12.81 -4.67 15.95
CA ILE A 149 -14.08 -5.12 15.40
C ILE A 149 -15.17 -4.48 16.25
N ASN A 150 -15.69 -3.35 15.77
CA ASN A 150 -16.65 -2.56 16.54
C ASN A 150 -18.11 -2.97 16.33
N SER A 151 -18.39 -3.78 15.30
CA SER A 151 -19.75 -4.16 14.99
C SER A 151 -19.87 -5.49 14.22
N PRO A 152 -21.05 -6.18 14.32
CA PRO A 152 -21.33 -7.33 13.48
C PRO A 152 -21.23 -7.06 11.97
N LYS A 153 -21.45 -5.81 11.57
CA LYS A 153 -21.33 -5.38 10.18
C LYS A 153 -19.87 -5.35 9.72
N GLU A 154 -18.94 -4.86 10.55
CA GLU A 154 -17.50 -4.90 10.26
C GLU A 154 -17.00 -6.33 10.15
N LEU A 155 -17.44 -7.21 11.06
CA LEU A 155 -17.13 -8.64 10.97
C LEU A 155 -17.64 -9.22 9.64
N SER A 156 -18.85 -8.85 9.21
CA SER A 156 -19.39 -9.28 7.91
C SER A 156 -18.51 -8.80 6.74
N ALA A 157 -18.09 -7.53 6.75
CA ALA A 157 -17.21 -6.98 5.72
C ALA A 157 -15.83 -7.67 5.71
N SER A 158 -15.26 -7.94 6.88
CA SER A 158 -14.01 -8.70 7.04
C SER A 158 -14.12 -10.13 6.50
N ASN A 159 -15.21 -10.83 6.79
CA ASN A 159 -15.45 -12.18 6.28
C ASN A 159 -15.61 -12.20 4.74
N ILE A 160 -16.30 -11.19 4.18
CA ILE A 160 -16.39 -11.04 2.73
C ILE A 160 -15.00 -10.83 2.12
N SER A 161 -14.19 -9.93 2.67
CA SER A 161 -12.82 -9.69 2.20
C SER A 161 -11.97 -10.96 2.24
N ALA A 162 -11.99 -11.69 3.37
CA ALA A 162 -11.24 -12.92 3.54
C ALA A 162 -11.67 -14.01 2.51
N TYR A 163 -12.97 -14.10 2.22
CA TYR A 163 -13.46 -15.01 1.18
C TYR A 163 -12.94 -14.60 -0.22
N LEU A 164 -12.97 -13.32 -0.53
CA LEU A 164 -12.48 -12.80 -1.81
C LEU A 164 -10.96 -13.01 -1.95
N ASP A 165 -10.18 -12.79 -0.90
CA ASP A 165 -8.74 -13.01 -0.88
C ASP A 165 -8.37 -14.48 -1.14
N ALA A 166 -9.17 -15.41 -0.62
CA ALA A 166 -8.96 -16.84 -0.83
C ALA A 166 -9.39 -17.34 -2.22
N ASN A 167 -10.25 -16.58 -2.93
CA ASN A 167 -10.92 -17.07 -4.14
C ASN A 167 -10.78 -16.15 -5.37
N TYR A 168 -10.01 -15.04 -5.32
CA TYR A 168 -9.99 -14.03 -6.38
C TYR A 168 -9.57 -14.52 -7.76
N THR A 169 -8.86 -15.65 -7.87
CA THR A 169 -8.48 -16.26 -9.15
C THR A 169 -9.58 -17.05 -9.81
N LYS A 170 -10.66 -17.38 -9.05
CA LYS A 170 -11.80 -18.13 -9.55
C LYS A 170 -12.82 -17.21 -10.20
N GLU A 171 -13.78 -17.80 -10.91
CA GLU A 171 -14.99 -17.09 -11.31
C GLU A 171 -15.82 -16.76 -10.07
N LEU A 172 -16.08 -15.48 -9.84
CA LEU A 172 -16.77 -14.97 -8.66
C LEU A 172 -18.12 -14.32 -9.06
N ALA A 173 -19.15 -15.16 -9.25
CA ALA A 173 -20.51 -14.67 -9.37
C ALA A 173 -21.02 -14.17 -8.00
N LEU A 174 -21.68 -13.01 -7.97
CA LEU A 174 -22.21 -12.43 -6.72
C LEU A 174 -23.23 -13.35 -6.02
N ASP A 175 -23.98 -14.14 -6.80
CA ASP A 175 -24.91 -15.11 -6.26
C ASP A 175 -24.17 -16.22 -5.50
N THR A 176 -23.12 -16.79 -6.10
CA THR A 176 -22.28 -17.81 -5.44
C THR A 176 -21.66 -17.29 -4.15
N ILE A 177 -21.10 -16.06 -4.16
CA ILE A 177 -20.51 -15.47 -2.96
C ILE A 177 -21.56 -15.28 -1.86
N SER A 178 -22.76 -14.79 -2.24
CA SER A 178 -23.85 -14.54 -1.29
C SER A 178 -24.37 -15.81 -0.64
N ASP A 179 -24.46 -16.90 -1.40
CA ASP A 179 -24.89 -18.22 -0.92
C ASP A 179 -23.86 -18.82 0.04
N GLU A 180 -22.58 -18.78 -0.32
CA GLU A 180 -21.46 -19.28 0.51
C GLU A 180 -21.33 -18.52 1.85
N LEU A 181 -21.63 -17.23 1.85
CA LEU A 181 -21.55 -16.39 3.05
C LEU A 181 -22.87 -16.28 3.81
N PHE A 182 -23.92 -16.96 3.36
CA PHE A 182 -25.26 -16.91 3.96
C PHE A 182 -25.81 -15.50 4.10
N MET A 183 -25.60 -14.66 3.08
CA MET A 183 -26.03 -13.26 3.05
C MET A 183 -26.87 -12.98 1.82
N SER A 184 -27.83 -12.03 1.90
CA SER A 184 -28.45 -11.54 0.67
C SER A 184 -27.43 -10.74 -0.17
N LYS A 185 -27.45 -10.90 -1.48
CA LYS A 185 -26.57 -10.17 -2.43
C LYS A 185 -26.57 -8.66 -2.18
N TYR A 186 -27.75 -8.08 -1.97
CA TYR A 186 -27.88 -6.64 -1.70
C TYR A 186 -27.18 -6.24 -0.40
N TYR A 187 -27.38 -6.99 0.68
CA TYR A 187 -26.74 -6.72 1.97
C TYR A 187 -25.22 -6.85 1.85
N MET A 188 -24.74 -7.94 1.24
CA MET A 188 -23.33 -8.20 1.02
C MET A 188 -22.65 -7.05 0.26
N CYS A 189 -23.18 -6.65 -0.90
CA CYS A 189 -22.59 -5.57 -1.70
C CYS A 189 -22.63 -4.23 -0.97
N ARG A 190 -23.70 -3.92 -0.25
CA ARG A 190 -23.85 -2.68 0.49
C ARG A 190 -22.86 -2.61 1.64
N ILE A 191 -22.83 -3.64 2.49
CA ILE A 191 -21.98 -3.63 3.69
C ILE A 191 -20.50 -3.64 3.30
N PHE A 192 -20.12 -4.42 2.29
CA PHE A 192 -18.75 -4.45 1.79
C PHE A 192 -18.30 -3.07 1.31
N LYS A 193 -19.15 -2.38 0.51
CA LYS A 193 -18.83 -1.05 0.03
C LYS A 193 -18.81 0.00 1.14
N GLU A 194 -19.70 -0.11 2.12
CA GLU A 194 -19.77 0.80 3.27
C GLU A 194 -18.46 0.77 4.08
N TYR A 195 -17.91 -0.42 4.36
CA TYR A 195 -16.74 -0.59 5.22
C TYR A 195 -15.41 -0.57 4.49
N THR A 196 -15.34 -1.10 3.27
CA THR A 196 -14.08 -1.16 2.50
C THR A 196 -13.93 0.00 1.51
N GLY A 197 -15.00 0.71 1.23
CA GLY A 197 -15.05 1.71 0.15
C GLY A 197 -15.07 1.11 -1.26
N PHE A 198 -14.81 -0.18 -1.44
CA PHE A 198 -14.75 -0.87 -2.72
C PHE A 198 -16.05 -1.59 -3.04
N THR A 199 -16.42 -1.65 -4.30
CA THR A 199 -17.33 -2.72 -4.75
C THR A 199 -16.56 -4.05 -4.77
N ILE A 200 -17.28 -5.18 -4.69
CA ILE A 200 -16.67 -6.52 -4.75
C ILE A 200 -15.82 -6.67 -6.03
N SER A 201 -16.34 -6.26 -7.18
CA SER A 201 -15.59 -6.33 -8.45
C SER A 201 -14.35 -5.45 -8.48
N GLU A 202 -14.39 -4.23 -7.91
CA GLU A 202 -13.21 -3.37 -7.79
C GLU A 202 -12.15 -4.02 -6.90
N TYR A 203 -12.55 -4.58 -5.78
CA TYR A 203 -11.65 -5.25 -4.82
C TYR A 203 -10.96 -6.46 -5.47
N VAL A 204 -11.75 -7.37 -6.06
CA VAL A 204 -11.23 -8.55 -6.77
C VAL A 204 -10.26 -8.16 -7.89
N ASN A 205 -10.62 -7.17 -8.71
CA ASN A 205 -9.73 -6.68 -9.75
C ASN A 205 -8.41 -6.13 -9.17
N THR A 206 -8.47 -5.42 -8.04
CA THR A 206 -7.27 -4.91 -7.36
C THR A 206 -6.36 -6.04 -6.89
N LEU A 207 -6.90 -7.09 -6.27
CA LEU A 207 -6.15 -8.29 -5.87
C LEU A 207 -5.49 -8.98 -7.06
N ARG A 208 -6.23 -9.16 -8.15
CA ARG A 208 -5.73 -9.75 -9.40
C ARG A 208 -4.59 -8.94 -10.00
N ILE A 209 -4.73 -7.61 -10.04
CA ILE A 209 -3.66 -6.75 -10.57
C ILE A 209 -2.43 -6.76 -9.65
N LYS A 210 -2.59 -6.74 -8.34
CA LYS A 210 -1.49 -6.93 -7.39
C LYS A 210 -0.72 -8.23 -7.66
N LYS A 211 -1.43 -9.34 -7.89
CA LYS A 211 -0.79 -10.60 -8.25
C LYS A 211 -0.17 -10.58 -9.64
N ALA A 212 -0.80 -9.87 -10.59
CA ALA A 212 -0.26 -9.71 -11.93
C ALA A 212 1.11 -9.02 -11.94
N THR A 213 1.32 -7.99 -11.10
CA THR A 213 2.64 -7.33 -11.02
C THR A 213 3.73 -8.30 -10.63
N GLN A 214 3.51 -9.14 -9.61
CA GLN A 214 4.45 -10.16 -9.18
C GLN A 214 4.78 -11.18 -10.29
N ILE A 215 3.75 -11.65 -11.02
CA ILE A 215 3.94 -12.61 -12.11
C ILE A 215 4.70 -11.94 -13.27
N LEU A 216 4.38 -10.70 -13.61
CA LEU A 216 5.05 -9.96 -14.69
C LEU A 216 6.52 -9.68 -14.39
N GLU A 217 6.90 -9.52 -13.13
CA GLU A 217 8.29 -9.34 -12.67
C GLU A 217 9.08 -10.63 -12.69
N SER A 218 8.45 -11.75 -12.28
CA SER A 218 9.12 -13.01 -12.01
C SER A 218 9.00 -14.04 -13.15
N SER A 219 8.23 -13.77 -14.22
CA SER A 219 7.99 -14.75 -15.29
C SER A 219 7.93 -14.14 -16.69
N ASN A 220 8.10 -15.02 -17.69
CA ASN A 220 7.96 -14.68 -19.11
C ASN A 220 6.59 -15.12 -19.69
N LEU A 221 5.60 -15.41 -18.87
CA LEU A 221 4.26 -15.78 -19.32
C LEU A 221 3.68 -14.71 -20.26
N SER A 222 2.95 -15.12 -21.29
CA SER A 222 2.28 -14.14 -22.15
C SER A 222 1.27 -13.29 -21.34
N ILE A 223 0.97 -12.10 -21.82
CA ILE A 223 -0.04 -11.22 -21.15
C ILE A 223 -1.40 -11.92 -21.08
N SER A 224 -1.73 -12.72 -22.10
CA SER A 224 -2.96 -13.52 -22.15
C SER A 224 -2.96 -14.64 -21.11
N ASP A 225 -1.83 -15.31 -20.91
CA ASP A 225 -1.72 -16.39 -19.91
C ASP A 225 -1.80 -15.82 -18.49
N VAL A 226 -1.14 -14.69 -18.24
CA VAL A 226 -1.26 -13.98 -16.95
C VAL A 226 -2.72 -13.60 -16.66
N ALA A 227 -3.44 -13.08 -17.65
CA ALA A 227 -4.86 -12.74 -17.51
C ALA A 227 -5.72 -13.97 -17.18
N ALA A 228 -5.48 -15.10 -17.88
CA ALA A 228 -6.21 -16.35 -17.68
C ALA A 228 -5.91 -16.95 -16.29
N GLU A 229 -4.65 -17.00 -15.87
CA GLU A 229 -4.23 -17.52 -14.55
C GLU A 229 -4.90 -16.75 -13.40
N LEU A 230 -5.12 -15.45 -13.58
CA LEU A 230 -5.74 -14.57 -12.59
C LEU A 230 -7.27 -14.51 -12.67
N GLY A 231 -7.89 -15.30 -13.56
CA GLY A 231 -9.35 -15.39 -13.68
C GLY A 231 -10.00 -14.18 -14.35
N PHE A 232 -9.29 -13.43 -15.21
CA PHE A 232 -9.92 -12.42 -16.06
C PHE A 232 -10.65 -13.06 -17.24
N GLU A 233 -11.83 -12.56 -17.57
CA GLU A 233 -12.64 -13.05 -18.69
C GLU A 233 -11.94 -12.90 -20.05
N SER A 234 -11.06 -11.91 -20.20
CA SER A 234 -10.27 -11.68 -21.42
C SER A 234 -9.01 -10.86 -21.15
N ALA A 235 -7.99 -11.08 -22.00
CA ALA A 235 -6.75 -10.29 -21.96
C ALA A 235 -7.03 -8.77 -22.16
N SER A 236 -7.96 -8.41 -23.03
CA SER A 236 -8.31 -7.00 -23.29
C SER A 236 -8.92 -6.34 -22.05
N TYR A 237 -9.77 -7.07 -21.30
CA TYR A 237 -10.32 -6.56 -20.05
C TYR A 237 -9.23 -6.41 -18.99
N PHE A 238 -8.34 -7.40 -18.87
CA PHE A 238 -7.17 -7.34 -18.01
C PHE A 238 -6.30 -6.13 -18.32
N GLU A 239 -5.87 -5.93 -19.57
CA GLU A 239 -5.03 -4.80 -19.97
C GLU A 239 -5.66 -3.45 -19.61
N ARG A 240 -6.97 -3.32 -19.84
CA ARG A 240 -7.72 -2.11 -19.49
C ARG A 240 -7.72 -1.84 -17.99
N ILE A 241 -7.97 -2.87 -17.16
CA ILE A 241 -7.99 -2.75 -15.70
C ILE A 241 -6.57 -2.50 -15.17
N PHE A 242 -5.58 -3.23 -15.69
CA PHE A 242 -4.17 -3.03 -15.32
C PHE A 242 -3.72 -1.58 -15.59
N LYS A 243 -3.99 -1.08 -16.80
CA LYS A 243 -3.65 0.31 -17.16
C LYS A 243 -4.40 1.33 -16.30
N LYS A 244 -5.67 1.05 -15.96
CA LYS A 244 -6.46 1.92 -15.08
C LYS A 244 -5.85 2.02 -13.67
N ILE A 245 -5.35 0.90 -13.14
CA ILE A 245 -4.82 0.82 -11.77
C ILE A 245 -3.36 1.26 -11.72
N MET A 246 -2.53 0.76 -12.64
CA MET A 246 -1.07 0.96 -12.63
C MET A 246 -0.59 2.16 -13.46
N ASN A 247 -1.49 2.86 -14.18
CA ASN A 247 -1.21 3.95 -15.11
C ASN A 247 -0.26 3.60 -16.27
N VAL A 248 0.15 2.34 -16.41
CA VAL A 248 0.98 1.80 -17.49
C VAL A 248 0.38 0.50 -18.02
N THR A 249 0.74 0.10 -19.25
CA THR A 249 0.31 -1.20 -19.79
C THR A 249 1.10 -2.34 -19.14
N PRO A 250 0.54 -3.58 -19.07
CA PRO A 250 1.25 -4.75 -18.53
C PRO A 250 2.61 -4.99 -19.22
N LEU A 251 2.65 -4.85 -20.55
CA LEU A 251 3.88 -5.04 -21.30
C LEU A 251 4.94 -3.97 -20.98
N LYS A 252 4.53 -2.70 -20.80
CA LYS A 252 5.45 -1.63 -20.41
C LYS A 252 5.94 -1.86 -18.98
N TYR A 253 5.05 -2.25 -18.07
CA TYR A 253 5.38 -2.60 -16.69
C TYR A 253 6.46 -3.69 -16.64
N ARG A 254 6.25 -4.80 -17.35
CA ARG A 254 7.22 -5.90 -17.44
C ARG A 254 8.59 -5.42 -17.91
N LYS A 255 8.65 -4.70 -19.03
CA LYS A 255 9.92 -4.22 -19.59
C LYS A 255 10.71 -3.36 -18.61
N THR A 256 10.02 -2.55 -17.82
CA THR A 256 10.69 -1.66 -16.85
C THR A 256 11.24 -2.45 -15.65
N HIS A 257 10.49 -3.44 -15.14
CA HIS A 257 10.83 -4.14 -13.90
C HIS A 257 11.73 -5.38 -14.14
N GLN A 258 11.57 -6.12 -15.23
CA GLN A 258 12.49 -7.21 -15.58
C GLN A 258 13.91 -6.71 -15.90
N SER A 259 14.07 -5.51 -16.44
CA SER A 259 15.40 -4.93 -16.70
C SER A 259 16.19 -4.68 -15.40
N VAL A 260 15.51 -4.38 -14.31
CA VAL A 260 16.11 -4.20 -12.98
C VAL A 260 16.53 -5.54 -12.37
N THR A 261 15.74 -6.58 -12.57
CA THR A 261 16.04 -7.96 -12.06
C THR A 261 17.24 -8.58 -12.79
N ILE A 262 17.38 -8.35 -14.11
CA ILE A 262 18.51 -8.88 -14.90
C ILE A 262 19.83 -8.23 -14.46
N GLU A 263 19.86 -6.93 -14.14
CA GLU A 263 21.07 -6.28 -13.62
C GLU A 263 21.48 -6.84 -12.23
N HIS A 264 20.53 -7.28 -11.43
CA HIS A 264 20.81 -7.93 -10.13
C HIS A 264 21.34 -9.38 -10.28
N GLU A 265 20.87 -10.14 -11.27
CA GLU A 265 21.37 -11.50 -11.52
C GLU A 265 22.79 -11.47 -12.12
N GLU A 266 23.10 -10.51 -13.00
CA GLU A 266 24.44 -10.36 -13.55
C GLU A 266 25.48 -9.98 -12.48
N LEU A 267 25.10 -9.20 -11.46
CA LEU A 267 25.99 -8.87 -10.34
C LEU A 267 26.24 -10.05 -9.38
N ASN A 268 25.32 -11.03 -9.32
CA ASN A 268 25.50 -12.21 -8.47
C ASN A 268 26.25 -13.36 -9.17
N THR A 269 26.54 -13.25 -10.47
CA THR A 269 27.32 -14.25 -11.24
C THR A 269 28.79 -13.86 -11.46
N LEU A 270 29.23 -12.72 -10.93
CA LEU A 270 30.66 -12.43 -10.85
C LEU A 270 31.23 -13.22 -9.68
N ASP A 271 31.80 -14.37 -10.06
CA ASP A 271 32.43 -15.36 -9.20
C ASP A 271 33.63 -14.72 -8.45
N ASP A 272 33.74 -15.00 -7.16
CA ASP A 272 34.81 -14.55 -6.26
C ASP A 272 36.20 -15.15 -6.62
N SER A 273 36.36 -15.72 -7.85
CA SER A 273 37.58 -16.41 -8.25
C SER A 273 38.67 -15.53 -8.91
N ASP A 274 38.41 -14.24 -9.15
CA ASP A 274 39.38 -13.37 -9.86
C ASP A 274 40.18 -12.38 -8.99
N TYR A 275 40.26 -12.61 -7.70
CA TYR A 275 41.18 -11.86 -6.82
C TYR A 275 42.18 -12.80 -6.14
N ILE A 276 43.07 -13.43 -6.98
CA ILE A 276 44.38 -13.88 -6.53
C ILE A 276 45.32 -13.64 -7.71
N ASP A 277 46.04 -12.53 -7.68
CA ASP A 277 47.50 -12.39 -7.89
C ASP A 277 47.93 -10.92 -7.66
#